data_20aa9c011241ba23b71fe7f6c8379b9e
#
_entry.id   20aa9c011241ba23b71fe7f6c8379b9e
#
_cell.length_a   1.000
_cell.length_b   1.000
_cell.length_c   1.000
_cell.angle_alpha   90.00
_cell.angle_beta   90.00
_cell.angle_gamma   90.00
#
_symmetry.space_group_name_H-M   'P 1'
#
loop_
_entity.id
_entity.type
_entity.pdbx_description
1 polymer ?
#
loop_
_entity_poly.entity_id
_entity_poly.type
_entity_poly.pdbx_seq_one_letter_code
_entity_poly.pdbx_strand_id
1 'polypeptide(L)'
;MGRTNIPDDFDFLDADLNLKGLPVEELAELRRAEPIHWVDVPGGTGGFGDKGYWLVTKHADVKEVSRRSDVFLSSPDGAIPVWPQEMTRDAIDLQRSVLLNMDAPHHTRLRKIISRGFTPRAIGALKDELAARAQNIVKAAATEGAGDFVEQVSCELPLQAIAELLGVPQDDRDKLFRWSNEMTAGDDPEYADVDPAMSSFEVITYAMKMAEERGKNPTDDIVTQLIQADIDGEKLSDDEFGFFVIMLAVAGNETSRNSITNGMIAF
;
A
#
# COMPACT_ATOMS: atom_id res chain seq x y z
N MET A 1 -10.41 34.70 -12.37
CA MET A 1 -10.66 33.33 -11.92
C MET A 1 -12.01 32.92 -12.50
N GLY A 2 -12.04 31.95 -13.40
CA GLY A 2 -13.27 31.40 -13.94
C GLY A 2 -13.93 30.58 -12.84
N ARG A 3 -15.23 30.75 -12.63
CA ARG A 3 -16.00 29.87 -11.74
C ARG A 3 -16.03 28.48 -12.37
N THR A 4 -15.76 27.46 -11.59
CA THR A 4 -16.01 26.07 -11.98
C THR A 4 -17.52 25.80 -11.94
N ASN A 5 -18.00 24.88 -12.77
CA ASN A 5 -19.40 24.42 -12.67
C ASN A 5 -19.54 23.26 -11.69
N ILE A 6 -18.45 22.91 -11.00
CA ILE A 6 -18.44 21.88 -9.97
C ILE A 6 -19.26 22.37 -8.79
N PRO A 7 -20.20 21.57 -8.27
CA PRO A 7 -20.96 21.91 -7.08
C PRO A 7 -20.02 22.22 -5.88
N ASP A 8 -20.38 23.21 -5.07
CA ASP A 8 -19.58 23.59 -3.90
C ASP A 8 -19.49 22.46 -2.84
N ASP A 9 -20.43 21.51 -2.90
CA ASP A 9 -20.53 20.33 -2.04
C ASP A 9 -20.00 19.04 -2.71
N PHE A 10 -19.31 19.15 -3.84
CA PHE A 10 -18.75 17.98 -4.52
C PHE A 10 -17.58 17.40 -3.72
N ASP A 11 -17.78 16.19 -3.22
CA ASP A 11 -16.76 15.48 -2.44
C ASP A 11 -15.91 14.59 -3.35
N PHE A 12 -14.65 14.96 -3.56
CA PHE A 12 -13.67 14.16 -4.30
C PHE A 12 -13.22 12.90 -3.57
N LEU A 13 -13.62 12.72 -2.30
CA LEU A 13 -13.29 11.56 -1.47
C LEU A 13 -14.51 10.65 -1.24
N ASP A 14 -15.66 10.99 -1.82
CA ASP A 14 -16.86 10.16 -1.75
C ASP A 14 -16.56 8.77 -2.34
N ALA A 15 -16.69 7.73 -1.52
CA ALA A 15 -16.47 6.34 -1.92
C ALA A 15 -17.39 5.93 -3.08
N ASP A 16 -18.59 6.51 -3.16
CA ASP A 16 -19.56 6.25 -4.23
C ASP A 16 -19.12 6.78 -5.60
N LEU A 17 -18.12 7.67 -5.66
CA LEU A 17 -17.51 8.05 -6.94
C LEU A 17 -16.89 6.83 -7.65
N ASN A 18 -16.38 5.87 -6.91
CA ASN A 18 -15.80 4.66 -7.47
C ASN A 18 -16.84 3.79 -8.20
N LEU A 19 -18.10 3.83 -7.77
CA LEU A 19 -19.21 3.14 -8.45
C LEU A 19 -19.56 3.78 -9.79
N LYS A 20 -19.36 5.10 -9.91
CA LYS A 20 -19.65 5.89 -11.12
C LYS A 20 -18.43 6.04 -12.03
N GLY A 21 -17.27 5.61 -11.58
CA GLY A 21 -15.98 5.87 -12.19
C GLY A 21 -15.35 7.19 -11.72
N LEU A 22 -14.08 7.40 -12.06
CA LEU A 22 -13.37 8.62 -11.69
C LEU A 22 -14.10 9.86 -12.23
N PRO A 23 -14.17 10.97 -11.46
CA PRO A 23 -14.81 12.23 -11.89
C PRO A 23 -13.94 12.97 -12.92
N VAL A 24 -13.80 12.39 -14.12
CA VAL A 24 -12.85 12.84 -15.16
C VAL A 24 -13.19 14.23 -15.69
N GLU A 25 -14.49 14.53 -15.82
CA GLU A 25 -14.95 15.81 -16.36
C GLU A 25 -14.71 16.94 -15.34
N GLU A 26 -15.03 16.70 -14.07
CA GLU A 26 -14.82 17.62 -12.96
C GLU A 26 -13.31 17.91 -12.78
N LEU A 27 -12.50 16.86 -12.76
CA LEU A 27 -11.03 17.01 -12.70
C LEU A 27 -10.46 17.73 -13.92
N ALA A 28 -11.03 17.53 -15.11
CA ALA A 28 -10.62 18.26 -16.32
C ALA A 28 -11.02 19.74 -16.25
N GLU A 29 -12.15 20.05 -15.65
CA GLU A 29 -12.59 21.43 -15.44
C GLU A 29 -11.69 22.15 -14.43
N LEU A 30 -11.42 21.54 -13.27
CA LEU A 30 -10.46 22.06 -12.29
C LEU A 30 -9.09 22.31 -12.91
N ARG A 31 -8.61 21.39 -13.72
CA ARG A 31 -7.30 21.52 -14.39
C ARG A 31 -7.23 22.75 -15.29
N ARG A 32 -8.35 23.16 -15.89
CA ARG A 32 -8.44 24.35 -16.74
C ARG A 32 -8.64 25.64 -15.95
N ALA A 33 -9.52 25.61 -14.95
CA ALA A 33 -10.01 26.83 -14.28
C ALA A 33 -9.22 27.12 -12.99
N GLU A 34 -8.99 26.11 -12.17
CA GLU A 34 -8.36 26.23 -10.85
C GLU A 34 -7.50 24.97 -10.54
N PRO A 35 -6.33 24.84 -11.18
CA PRO A 35 -5.54 23.61 -11.14
C PRO A 35 -4.97 23.26 -9.76
N ILE A 36 -4.94 24.20 -8.83
CA ILE A 36 -4.65 24.00 -7.41
C ILE A 36 -5.89 24.48 -6.66
N HIS A 37 -6.69 23.53 -6.21
CA HIS A 37 -8.01 23.76 -5.64
C HIS A 37 -8.05 23.35 -4.17
N TRP A 38 -8.59 24.22 -3.32
CA TRP A 38 -8.84 23.87 -1.92
C TRP A 38 -10.15 23.11 -1.81
N VAL A 39 -10.12 21.94 -1.18
CA VAL A 39 -11.31 21.14 -0.87
C VAL A 39 -11.58 21.26 0.62
N ASP A 40 -12.73 21.84 0.98
CA ASP A 40 -13.18 21.87 2.35
C ASP A 40 -13.69 20.49 2.78
N VAL A 41 -13.29 20.04 3.96
CA VAL A 41 -13.78 18.82 4.58
C VAL A 41 -14.56 19.18 5.84
N PRO A 42 -15.90 19.22 5.80
CA PRO A 42 -16.73 19.52 6.95
C PRO A 42 -16.48 18.52 8.09
N GLY A 43 -16.14 19.00 9.27
CA GLY A 43 -15.82 18.14 10.42
C GLY A 43 -14.33 17.81 10.57
N GLY A 44 -13.50 18.22 9.62
CA GLY A 44 -12.05 18.04 9.65
C GLY A 44 -11.60 16.71 9.02
N THR A 45 -10.30 16.57 8.86
CA THR A 45 -9.63 15.41 8.22
C THR A 45 -9.16 14.40 9.27
N GLY A 46 -9.94 14.08 10.28
CA GLY A 46 -9.62 13.14 11.34
C GLY A 46 -8.22 13.35 11.95
N GLY A 47 -8.12 13.67 13.22
CA GLY A 47 -6.83 13.86 13.91
C GLY A 47 -6.01 15.09 13.49
N PHE A 48 -6.36 15.80 12.42
CA PHE A 48 -5.71 17.03 11.95
C PHE A 48 -6.54 18.25 12.30
N GLY A 49 -5.85 19.36 12.58
CA GLY A 49 -6.50 20.66 12.84
C GLY A 49 -7.07 21.33 11.59
N ASP A 50 -6.68 20.85 10.42
CA ASP A 50 -7.05 21.40 9.13
C ASP A 50 -8.44 20.92 8.70
N LYS A 51 -9.16 21.83 8.02
CA LYS A 51 -10.53 21.60 7.56
C LYS A 51 -10.60 21.29 6.06
N GLY A 52 -9.56 20.72 5.50
CA GLY A 52 -9.51 20.43 4.09
C GLY A 52 -8.12 20.08 3.58
N TYR A 53 -8.00 19.99 2.25
CA TYR A 53 -6.75 19.69 1.58
C TYR A 53 -6.65 20.38 0.22
N TRP A 54 -5.43 20.49 -0.30
CA TRP A 54 -5.18 21.01 -1.63
C TRP A 54 -5.20 19.90 -2.69
N LEU A 55 -6.14 19.99 -3.63
CA LEU A 55 -6.20 19.10 -4.79
C LEU A 55 -5.37 19.70 -5.93
N VAL A 56 -4.34 18.98 -6.36
CA VAL A 56 -3.41 19.39 -7.41
C VAL A 56 -3.66 18.57 -8.67
N THR A 57 -4.08 19.21 -9.78
CA THR A 57 -4.60 18.50 -10.96
C THR A 57 -3.70 18.57 -12.20
N LYS A 58 -2.73 19.50 -12.30
CA LYS A 58 -1.79 19.54 -13.42
C LYS A 58 -0.59 18.65 -13.21
N HIS A 59 -0.24 17.88 -14.20
CA HIS A 59 0.94 17.00 -14.17
C HIS A 59 2.23 17.73 -13.78
N ALA A 60 2.45 18.95 -14.27
CA ALA A 60 3.65 19.73 -13.94
C ALA A 60 3.71 20.07 -12.46
N ASP A 61 2.57 20.46 -11.87
CA ASP A 61 2.47 20.83 -10.44
C ASP A 61 2.59 19.58 -9.55
N VAL A 62 1.93 18.47 -9.91
CA VAL A 62 2.09 17.17 -9.22
C VAL A 62 3.55 16.73 -9.24
N LYS A 63 4.23 16.87 -10.38
CA LYS A 63 5.65 16.54 -10.51
C LYS A 63 6.53 17.45 -9.66
N GLU A 64 6.20 18.74 -9.56
CA GLU A 64 6.93 19.68 -8.70
C GLU A 64 6.76 19.32 -7.22
N VAL A 65 5.52 19.10 -6.75
CA VAL A 65 5.21 18.66 -5.39
C VAL A 65 5.97 17.37 -5.06
N SER A 66 5.87 16.36 -5.92
CA SER A 66 6.52 15.06 -5.72
C SER A 66 8.06 15.12 -5.67
N ARG A 67 8.68 16.11 -6.31
CA ARG A 67 10.14 16.26 -6.33
C ARG A 67 10.70 17.07 -5.17
N ARG A 68 9.88 17.89 -4.55
CA ARG A 68 10.29 18.80 -3.49
C ARG A 68 9.95 18.24 -2.11
N SER A 69 10.52 17.09 -1.81
CA SER A 69 10.41 16.44 -0.49
C SER A 69 11.05 17.24 0.67
N ASP A 70 11.76 18.31 0.37
CA ASP A 70 12.28 19.29 1.34
C ASP A 70 11.20 20.30 1.79
N VAL A 71 10.11 20.42 1.04
CA VAL A 71 9.02 21.37 1.29
C VAL A 71 7.70 20.65 1.57
N PHE A 72 7.38 19.65 0.75
CA PHE A 72 6.17 18.85 0.87
C PHE A 72 6.48 17.56 1.60
N LEU A 73 6.15 17.57 2.88
CA LEU A 73 6.52 16.49 3.82
C LEU A 73 5.35 15.50 3.97
N SER A 74 5.69 14.22 4.13
CA SER A 74 4.72 13.16 4.44
C SER A 74 4.56 12.95 5.95
N SER A 75 5.62 13.15 6.74
CA SER A 75 5.63 12.77 8.15
C SER A 75 4.72 13.58 9.07
N PRO A 76 4.40 14.87 8.83
CA PRO A 76 3.53 15.62 9.74
C PRO A 76 2.10 15.06 9.80
N ASP A 77 1.55 14.70 8.62
CA ASP A 77 0.15 14.35 8.46
C ASP A 77 -0.09 13.00 7.79
N GLY A 78 0.98 12.33 7.37
CA GLY A 78 0.93 11.07 6.65
C GLY A 78 0.72 11.25 5.15
N ALA A 79 0.79 10.14 4.42
CA ALA A 79 0.62 10.11 2.96
C ALA A 79 -0.87 9.95 2.55
N ILE A 80 -1.77 9.79 3.51
CA ILE A 80 -3.22 9.66 3.30
C ILE A 80 -3.86 11.02 3.57
N PRO A 81 -4.66 11.56 2.63
CA PRO A 81 -5.20 12.92 2.75
C PRO A 81 -6.29 13.06 3.82
N VAL A 82 -6.97 11.98 4.15
CA VAL A 82 -8.04 11.98 5.17
C VAL A 82 -7.95 10.69 6.00
N TRP A 83 -8.02 10.85 7.31
CA TRP A 83 -8.09 9.76 8.26
C TRP A 83 -9.53 9.61 8.79
N PRO A 84 -9.95 8.40 9.22
CA PRO A 84 -11.22 8.23 9.90
C PRO A 84 -11.34 9.20 11.10
N GLN A 85 -12.51 9.78 11.27
CA GLN A 85 -12.74 10.83 12.29
C GLN A 85 -12.50 10.32 13.72
N GLU A 86 -12.76 9.04 13.97
CA GLU A 86 -12.55 8.35 15.25
C GLU A 86 -11.08 8.00 15.50
N MET A 87 -10.21 8.13 14.51
CA MET A 87 -8.79 7.80 14.67
C MET A 87 -8.11 8.88 15.53
N THR A 88 -7.47 8.43 16.60
CA THR A 88 -6.75 9.32 17.49
C THR A 88 -5.44 9.81 16.90
N ARG A 89 -4.95 10.97 17.35
CA ARG A 89 -3.64 11.48 16.92
C ARG A 89 -2.52 10.50 17.21
N ASP A 90 -2.53 9.81 18.34
CA ASP A 90 -1.53 8.81 18.70
C ASP A 90 -1.52 7.62 17.72
N ALA A 91 -2.71 7.19 17.27
CA ALA A 91 -2.83 6.14 16.27
C ALA A 91 -2.29 6.59 14.90
N ILE A 92 -2.52 7.85 14.52
CA ILE A 92 -1.95 8.43 13.29
C ILE A 92 -0.43 8.56 13.42
N ASP A 93 0.08 8.99 14.58
CA ASP A 93 1.52 9.12 14.83
C ASP A 93 2.24 7.77 14.78
N LEU A 94 1.56 6.68 15.16
CA LEU A 94 2.10 5.32 15.00
C LEU A 94 2.32 4.97 13.51
N GLN A 95 1.44 5.45 12.62
CA GLN A 95 1.58 5.25 11.18
C GLN A 95 2.85 5.90 10.59
N ARG A 96 3.49 6.83 11.32
CA ARG A 96 4.78 7.40 10.92
C ARG A 96 5.93 6.38 10.90
N SER A 97 5.73 5.22 11.54
CA SER A 97 6.67 4.11 11.47
C SER A 97 6.64 3.38 10.11
N VAL A 98 5.61 3.60 9.31
CA VAL A 98 5.54 3.08 7.94
C VAL A 98 6.40 3.93 7.02
N LEU A 99 7.25 3.30 6.21
CA LEU A 99 8.20 3.97 5.30
C LEU A 99 7.54 5.05 4.42
N LEU A 100 6.30 4.81 3.99
CA LEU A 100 5.50 5.72 3.17
C LEU A 100 5.25 7.07 3.85
N ASN A 101 5.16 7.08 5.18
CA ASN A 101 4.86 8.25 6.00
C ASN A 101 6.11 8.89 6.61
N MET A 102 7.29 8.55 6.10
CA MET A 102 8.56 9.10 6.58
C MET A 102 9.13 10.12 5.60
N ASP A 103 9.93 11.03 6.15
CA ASP A 103 10.77 11.97 5.39
C ASP A 103 12.25 11.77 5.70
N ALA A 104 13.10 12.43 4.93
CA ALA A 104 14.55 12.44 5.20
C ALA A 104 14.84 13.08 6.59
N PRO A 105 15.80 12.57 7.36
CA PRO A 105 16.78 11.53 7.00
C PRO A 105 16.29 10.08 7.21
N HIS A 106 15.23 9.87 8.01
CA HIS A 106 14.76 8.52 8.37
C HIS A 106 14.36 7.70 7.15
N HIS A 107 13.53 8.25 6.25
CA HIS A 107 13.17 7.60 5.00
C HIS A 107 14.40 7.16 4.20
N THR A 108 15.38 8.07 4.07
CA THR A 108 16.59 7.79 3.29
C THR A 108 17.40 6.63 3.89
N ARG A 109 17.52 6.59 5.22
CA ARG A 109 18.18 5.50 5.94
C ARG A 109 17.49 4.17 5.71
N LEU A 110 16.20 4.09 6.03
CA LEU A 110 15.42 2.85 5.86
C LEU A 110 15.43 2.38 4.41
N ARG A 111 15.18 3.28 3.46
CA ARG A 111 15.20 2.96 2.04
C ARG A 111 16.52 2.37 1.58
N LYS A 112 17.64 2.89 2.08
CA LYS A 112 18.99 2.38 1.80
C LYS A 112 19.18 0.96 2.34
N ILE A 113 18.72 0.67 3.56
CA ILE A 113 18.78 -0.67 4.16
C ILE A 113 17.91 -1.65 3.36
N ILE A 114 16.65 -1.30 3.15
CA ILE A 114 15.67 -2.14 2.45
C ILE A 114 16.11 -2.47 1.02
N SER A 115 16.71 -1.52 0.32
CA SER A 115 17.17 -1.71 -1.06
C SER A 115 18.20 -2.82 -1.22
N ARG A 116 18.85 -3.26 -0.13
CA ARG A 116 19.78 -4.41 -0.15
C ARG A 116 19.05 -5.73 -0.44
N GLY A 117 17.81 -5.87 0.02
CA GLY A 117 16.98 -7.05 -0.27
C GLY A 117 16.37 -7.04 -1.69
N PHE A 118 16.27 -5.87 -2.35
CA PHE A 118 15.61 -5.71 -3.65
C PHE A 118 16.61 -5.44 -4.78
N THR A 119 17.67 -6.21 -4.84
CA THR A 119 18.66 -6.06 -5.90
C THR A 119 18.10 -6.55 -7.24
N PRO A 120 18.56 -6.01 -8.40
CA PRO A 120 18.16 -6.52 -9.71
C PRO A 120 18.39 -8.03 -9.89
N ARG A 121 19.41 -8.60 -9.23
CA ARG A 121 19.68 -10.03 -9.22
C ARG A 121 18.60 -10.81 -8.46
N ALA A 122 18.22 -10.36 -7.25
CA ALA A 122 17.19 -11.00 -6.45
C ALA A 122 15.83 -10.97 -7.17
N ILE A 123 15.46 -9.80 -7.70
CA ILE A 123 14.22 -9.65 -8.49
C ILE A 123 14.26 -10.45 -9.79
N GLY A 124 15.42 -10.50 -10.47
CA GLY A 124 15.60 -11.30 -11.67
C GLY A 124 15.43 -12.81 -11.45
N ALA A 125 15.85 -13.31 -10.28
CA ALA A 125 15.69 -14.71 -9.92
C ALA A 125 14.21 -15.12 -9.77
N LEU A 126 13.34 -14.19 -9.35
CA LEU A 126 11.90 -14.45 -9.22
C LEU A 126 11.16 -14.53 -10.56
N LYS A 127 11.73 -13.99 -11.64
CA LYS A 127 11.01 -13.83 -12.91
C LYS A 127 10.52 -15.16 -13.50
N ASP A 128 11.40 -16.15 -13.56
CA ASP A 128 11.06 -17.45 -14.19
C ASP A 128 10.08 -18.22 -13.31
N GLU A 129 10.21 -18.11 -12.00
CA GLU A 129 9.30 -18.72 -11.06
C GLU A 129 7.91 -18.08 -11.12
N LEU A 130 7.82 -16.75 -11.11
CA LEU A 130 6.55 -16.04 -11.27
C LEU A 130 5.87 -16.35 -12.61
N ALA A 131 6.65 -16.51 -13.69
CA ALA A 131 6.10 -16.90 -14.97
C ALA A 131 5.53 -18.32 -14.93
N ALA A 132 6.21 -19.27 -14.28
CA ALA A 132 5.71 -20.63 -14.10
C ALA A 132 4.45 -20.67 -13.22
N ARG A 133 4.41 -19.90 -12.12
CA ARG A 133 3.24 -19.77 -11.25
C ARG A 133 2.04 -19.20 -12.02
N ALA A 134 2.23 -18.12 -12.76
CA ALA A 134 1.18 -17.51 -13.58
C ALA A 134 0.60 -18.52 -14.59
N GLN A 135 1.44 -19.31 -15.25
CA GLN A 135 0.98 -20.37 -16.16
C GLN A 135 0.15 -21.44 -15.44
N ASN A 136 0.56 -21.85 -14.23
CA ASN A 136 -0.16 -22.84 -13.45
C ASN A 136 -1.52 -22.31 -12.96
N ILE A 137 -1.58 -21.05 -12.49
CA ILE A 137 -2.81 -20.39 -12.08
C ILE A 137 -3.81 -20.34 -13.23
N VAL A 138 -3.39 -19.84 -14.40
CA VAL A 138 -4.26 -19.77 -15.58
C VAL A 138 -4.73 -21.15 -16.03
N LYS A 139 -3.87 -22.15 -15.94
CA LYS A 139 -4.18 -23.54 -16.29
C LYS A 139 -5.22 -24.15 -15.35
N ALA A 140 -5.09 -23.90 -14.04
CA ALA A 140 -6.02 -24.33 -13.01
C ALA A 140 -7.40 -23.69 -13.26
N ALA A 141 -7.48 -22.38 -13.37
CA ALA A 141 -8.71 -21.64 -13.64
C ALA A 141 -9.40 -22.11 -14.95
N ALA A 142 -8.62 -22.32 -16.02
CA ALA A 142 -9.15 -22.85 -17.28
C ALA A 142 -9.71 -24.27 -17.16
N THR A 143 -9.22 -25.07 -16.22
CA THR A 143 -9.67 -26.45 -15.97
C THR A 143 -10.95 -26.46 -15.14
N GLU A 144 -11.07 -25.56 -14.17
CA GLU A 144 -12.26 -25.40 -13.33
C GLU A 144 -13.45 -24.81 -14.12
N GLY A 145 -13.17 -23.99 -15.13
CA GLY A 145 -14.16 -23.40 -16.01
C GLY A 145 -14.67 -22.04 -15.51
N ALA A 146 -15.98 -21.83 -15.51
CA ALA A 146 -16.58 -20.57 -15.08
C ALA A 146 -16.43 -20.39 -13.56
N GLY A 147 -15.92 -19.22 -13.13
CA GLY A 147 -15.72 -18.89 -11.73
C GLY A 147 -15.37 -17.42 -11.54
N ASP A 148 -15.03 -17.04 -10.33
CA ASP A 148 -14.59 -15.70 -10.01
C ASP A 148 -13.13 -15.50 -10.45
N PHE A 149 -12.93 -14.57 -11.39
CA PHE A 149 -11.59 -14.28 -11.93
C PHE A 149 -10.65 -13.66 -10.88
N VAL A 150 -11.21 -12.89 -9.92
CA VAL A 150 -10.42 -12.28 -8.87
C VAL A 150 -9.88 -13.36 -7.95
N GLU A 151 -10.73 -14.26 -7.48
CA GLU A 151 -10.33 -15.35 -6.59
C GLU A 151 -9.42 -16.36 -7.27
N GLN A 152 -9.75 -16.80 -8.47
CA GLN A 152 -9.03 -17.88 -9.16
C GLN A 152 -7.73 -17.43 -9.83
N VAL A 153 -7.61 -16.13 -10.20
CA VAL A 153 -6.47 -15.65 -10.98
C VAL A 153 -5.80 -14.43 -10.36
N SER A 154 -6.55 -13.34 -10.17
CA SER A 154 -5.92 -12.06 -9.83
C SER A 154 -5.30 -12.02 -8.44
N CYS A 155 -5.89 -12.71 -7.45
CA CYS A 155 -5.37 -12.81 -6.09
C CYS A 155 -4.17 -13.75 -5.99
N GLU A 156 -4.19 -14.85 -6.74
CA GLU A 156 -3.23 -15.94 -6.57
C GLU A 156 -1.78 -15.55 -6.83
N LEU A 157 -1.51 -14.85 -7.94
CA LEU A 157 -0.14 -14.51 -8.32
C LEU A 157 0.55 -13.55 -7.34
N PRO A 158 -0.06 -12.42 -6.92
CA PRO A 158 0.53 -11.54 -5.93
C PRO A 158 0.78 -12.21 -4.59
N LEU A 159 -0.15 -13.04 -4.12
CA LEU A 159 -0.02 -13.78 -2.86
C LEU A 159 1.15 -14.74 -2.87
N GLN A 160 1.24 -15.54 -3.91
CA GLN A 160 2.36 -16.48 -4.09
C GLN A 160 3.69 -15.75 -4.22
N ALA A 161 3.71 -14.60 -4.90
CA ALA A 161 4.89 -13.78 -5.09
C ALA A 161 5.39 -13.16 -3.78
N ILE A 162 4.47 -12.63 -2.96
CA ILE A 162 4.82 -12.04 -1.65
C ILE A 162 5.26 -13.12 -0.68
N ALA A 163 4.55 -14.24 -0.63
CA ALA A 163 4.94 -15.37 0.22
C ALA A 163 6.35 -15.85 -0.12
N GLU A 164 6.67 -16.00 -1.40
CA GLU A 164 8.01 -16.37 -1.87
C GLU A 164 9.06 -15.33 -1.48
N LEU A 165 8.77 -14.06 -1.76
CA LEU A 165 9.68 -12.94 -1.49
C LEU A 165 10.04 -12.85 0.00
N LEU A 166 9.04 -13.01 0.87
CA LEU A 166 9.21 -13.01 2.32
C LEU A 166 9.78 -14.33 2.85
N GLY A 167 9.78 -15.40 2.07
CA GLY A 167 10.12 -16.74 2.53
C GLY A 167 9.03 -17.35 3.43
N VAL A 168 7.78 -16.92 3.26
CA VAL A 168 6.62 -17.49 3.94
C VAL A 168 6.26 -18.82 3.28
N PRO A 169 6.05 -19.91 4.06
CA PRO A 169 5.54 -21.16 3.52
C PRO A 169 4.25 -20.94 2.72
N GLN A 170 4.13 -21.60 1.56
CA GLN A 170 2.95 -21.43 0.69
C GLN A 170 1.64 -21.84 1.39
N ASP A 171 1.71 -22.77 2.35
CA ASP A 171 0.56 -23.17 3.18
C ASP A 171 0.08 -22.05 4.13
N ASP A 172 0.91 -21.05 4.41
CA ASP A 172 0.56 -19.90 5.27
C ASP A 172 0.15 -18.65 4.46
N ARG A 173 0.21 -18.70 3.12
CA ARG A 173 -0.12 -17.55 2.26
C ARG A 173 -1.53 -17.00 2.48
N ASP A 174 -2.50 -17.89 2.78
CA ASP A 174 -3.89 -17.50 2.99
C ASP A 174 -4.05 -16.64 4.26
N LYS A 175 -3.16 -16.81 5.24
CA LYS A 175 -3.10 -15.94 6.43
C LYS A 175 -2.70 -14.52 6.02
N LEU A 176 -1.65 -14.39 5.19
CA LEU A 176 -1.21 -13.08 4.69
C LEU A 176 -2.32 -12.39 3.88
N PHE A 177 -3.04 -13.16 3.05
CA PHE A 177 -4.16 -12.63 2.27
C PHE A 177 -5.26 -12.09 3.18
N ARG A 178 -5.72 -12.91 4.11
CA ARG A 178 -6.75 -12.53 5.07
C ARG A 178 -6.35 -11.26 5.82
N TRP A 179 -5.18 -11.25 6.46
CA TRP A 179 -4.71 -10.09 7.21
C TRP A 179 -4.55 -8.83 6.35
N SER A 180 -4.06 -8.99 5.10
CA SER A 180 -3.95 -7.86 4.15
C SER A 180 -5.30 -7.24 3.82
N ASN A 181 -6.32 -8.07 3.54
CA ASN A 181 -7.66 -7.58 3.28
C ASN A 181 -8.27 -6.92 4.52
N GLU A 182 -8.16 -7.56 5.68
CA GLU A 182 -8.67 -7.05 6.97
C GLU A 182 -8.06 -5.68 7.34
N MET A 183 -6.78 -5.44 6.98
CA MET A 183 -6.12 -4.15 7.22
C MET A 183 -6.58 -3.03 6.28
N THR A 184 -7.07 -3.37 5.09
CA THR A 184 -7.37 -2.38 4.04
C THR A 184 -8.86 -2.18 3.78
N ALA A 185 -9.71 -3.08 4.25
CA ALA A 185 -11.14 -3.10 3.95
C ALA A 185 -12.00 -2.44 5.03
N GLY A 186 -11.48 -1.43 5.75
CA GLY A 186 -12.20 -0.78 6.85
C GLY A 186 -13.54 -0.15 6.48
N ASP A 187 -13.72 0.22 5.21
CA ASP A 187 -14.98 0.77 4.69
C ASP A 187 -15.89 -0.30 4.04
N ASP A 188 -15.46 -1.56 4.00
CA ASP A 188 -16.22 -2.65 3.39
C ASP A 188 -17.17 -3.27 4.44
N PRO A 189 -18.49 -3.31 4.19
CA PRO A 189 -19.45 -3.94 5.10
C PRO A 189 -19.15 -5.41 5.43
N GLU A 190 -18.47 -6.13 4.55
CA GLU A 190 -18.07 -7.53 4.78
C GLU A 190 -17.04 -7.64 5.93
N TYR A 191 -16.27 -6.58 6.17
CA TYR A 191 -15.24 -6.51 7.22
C TYR A 191 -15.61 -5.61 8.40
N ALA A 192 -16.89 -5.20 8.52
CA ALA A 192 -17.35 -4.26 9.54
C ALA A 192 -17.08 -4.71 10.99
N ASP A 193 -17.02 -6.02 11.23
CA ASP A 193 -16.75 -6.60 12.56
C ASP A 193 -15.27 -6.92 12.80
N VAL A 194 -14.39 -6.56 11.87
CA VAL A 194 -12.95 -6.84 11.96
C VAL A 194 -12.20 -5.62 12.48
N ASP A 195 -11.32 -5.83 13.43
CA ASP A 195 -10.40 -4.80 13.90
C ASP A 195 -9.08 -4.83 13.08
N PRO A 196 -8.82 -3.85 12.19
CA PRO A 196 -7.60 -3.80 11.39
C PRO A 196 -6.31 -3.77 12.22
N ALA A 197 -6.37 -3.26 13.46
CA ALA A 197 -5.22 -3.22 14.35
C ALA A 197 -4.82 -4.64 14.81
N MET A 198 -5.79 -5.53 15.02
CA MET A 198 -5.51 -6.93 15.35
C MET A 198 -4.82 -7.65 14.20
N SER A 199 -5.28 -7.46 12.97
CA SER A 199 -4.65 -8.06 11.79
C SER A 199 -3.24 -7.52 11.56
N SER A 200 -3.01 -6.24 11.81
CA SER A 200 -1.67 -5.64 11.80
C SER A 200 -0.76 -6.28 12.85
N PHE A 201 -1.27 -6.51 14.06
CA PHE A 201 -0.54 -7.18 15.15
C PHE A 201 -0.17 -8.62 14.79
N GLU A 202 -1.09 -9.36 14.15
CA GLU A 202 -0.83 -10.72 13.69
C GLU A 202 0.28 -10.78 12.64
N VAL A 203 0.29 -9.84 11.67
CA VAL A 203 1.35 -9.73 10.66
C VAL A 203 2.70 -9.46 11.33
N ILE A 204 2.77 -8.50 12.27
CA ILE A 204 4.01 -8.18 12.99
C ILE A 204 4.49 -9.41 13.78
N THR A 205 3.60 -10.06 14.51
CA THR A 205 3.93 -11.25 15.32
C THR A 205 4.48 -12.37 14.43
N TYR A 206 3.85 -12.60 13.29
CA TYR A 206 4.31 -13.59 12.31
C TYR A 206 5.69 -13.23 11.74
N ALA A 207 5.88 -11.96 11.37
CA ALA A 207 7.14 -11.44 10.84
C ALA A 207 8.29 -11.57 11.86
N MET A 208 8.05 -11.24 13.13
CA MET A 208 9.03 -11.36 14.20
C MET A 208 9.44 -12.81 14.46
N LYS A 209 8.47 -13.74 14.42
CA LYS A 209 8.76 -15.17 14.52
C LYS A 209 9.64 -15.65 13.37
N MET A 210 9.35 -15.22 12.16
CA MET A 210 10.19 -15.52 11.00
C MET A 210 11.60 -14.93 11.15
N ALA A 211 11.73 -13.68 11.60
CA ALA A 211 13.02 -13.04 11.83
C ALA A 211 13.86 -13.82 12.86
N GLU A 212 13.25 -14.26 13.97
CA GLU A 212 13.92 -15.08 14.97
C GLU A 212 14.43 -16.42 14.38
N GLU A 213 13.58 -17.09 13.60
CA GLU A 213 13.95 -18.34 12.93
C GLU A 213 15.08 -18.15 11.92
N ARG A 214 15.00 -17.09 11.07
CA ARG A 214 16.05 -16.75 10.09
C ARG A 214 17.35 -16.30 10.76
N GLY A 215 17.28 -15.71 11.94
CA GLY A 215 18.48 -15.41 12.73
C GLY A 215 19.24 -16.67 13.15
N LYS A 216 18.53 -17.79 13.41
CA LYS A 216 19.11 -19.08 13.76
C LYS A 216 19.49 -19.91 12.51
N ASN A 217 18.64 -19.90 11.50
CA ASN A 217 18.71 -20.69 10.29
C ASN A 217 18.52 -19.79 9.05
N PRO A 218 19.56 -19.05 8.62
CA PRO A 218 19.48 -18.15 7.48
C PRO A 218 19.11 -18.91 6.18
N THR A 219 18.26 -18.27 5.38
CA THR A 219 17.86 -18.75 4.03
C THR A 219 18.11 -17.67 2.99
N ASP A 220 17.86 -17.95 1.71
CA ASP A 220 18.01 -16.97 0.63
C ASP A 220 16.70 -16.22 0.37
N ASP A 221 16.10 -15.67 1.45
CA ASP A 221 14.90 -14.85 1.40
C ASP A 221 15.16 -13.40 1.84
N ILE A 222 14.18 -12.52 1.59
CA ILE A 222 14.33 -11.10 1.90
C ILE A 222 14.35 -10.86 3.42
N VAL A 223 13.68 -11.69 4.22
CA VAL A 223 13.70 -11.58 5.69
C VAL A 223 15.12 -11.76 6.19
N THR A 224 15.82 -12.82 5.75
CA THR A 224 17.22 -13.06 6.08
C THR A 224 18.10 -11.88 5.68
N GLN A 225 17.92 -11.36 4.45
CA GLN A 225 18.72 -10.24 3.94
C GLN A 225 18.50 -8.96 4.75
N LEU A 226 17.26 -8.69 5.17
CA LEU A 226 16.92 -7.49 5.93
C LEU A 226 17.42 -7.54 7.37
N ILE A 227 17.27 -8.67 8.07
CA ILE A 227 17.76 -8.79 9.46
C ILE A 227 19.29 -8.82 9.54
N GLN A 228 19.96 -9.22 8.47
CA GLN A 228 21.41 -9.21 8.36
C GLN A 228 21.98 -7.90 7.78
N ALA A 229 21.11 -7.05 7.22
CA ALA A 229 21.55 -5.80 6.62
C ALA A 229 22.14 -4.87 7.68
N ASP A 230 23.38 -4.45 7.46
CA ASP A 230 24.09 -3.48 8.26
C ASP A 230 24.68 -2.42 7.32
N ILE A 231 24.37 -1.17 7.57
CA ILE A 231 24.92 -0.04 6.82
C ILE A 231 25.53 0.94 7.80
N ASP A 232 26.84 0.95 7.84
CA ASP A 232 27.62 1.83 8.72
C ASP A 232 27.30 1.63 10.22
N GLY A 233 26.95 0.39 10.63
CA GLY A 233 26.53 0.03 11.99
C GLY A 233 25.03 0.22 12.24
N GLU A 234 24.27 0.66 11.25
CA GLU A 234 22.82 0.83 11.36
C GLU A 234 22.06 -0.38 10.79
N LYS A 235 21.19 -0.94 11.63
CA LYS A 235 20.29 -2.05 11.30
C LYS A 235 18.85 -1.60 11.42
N LEU A 236 17.93 -2.41 10.88
CA LEU A 236 16.51 -2.24 11.19
C LEU A 236 16.25 -2.57 12.66
N SER A 237 15.45 -1.76 13.32
CA SER A 237 14.83 -2.17 14.59
C SER A 237 13.73 -3.19 14.34
N ASP A 238 13.29 -3.86 15.40
CA ASP A 238 12.20 -4.83 15.33
C ASP A 238 10.91 -4.17 14.82
N ASP A 239 10.60 -2.97 15.28
CA ASP A 239 9.44 -2.20 14.84
C ASP A 239 9.56 -1.82 13.35
N GLU A 240 10.72 -1.29 12.93
CA GLU A 240 10.97 -0.93 11.52
C GLU A 240 10.83 -2.14 10.60
N PHE A 241 11.29 -3.31 11.04
CA PHE A 241 11.14 -4.55 10.30
C PHE A 241 9.67 -4.98 10.24
N GLY A 242 8.95 -4.98 11.36
CA GLY A 242 7.52 -5.33 11.42
C GLY A 242 6.67 -4.45 10.51
N PHE A 243 6.81 -3.13 10.59
CA PHE A 243 6.11 -2.18 9.73
C PHE A 243 6.49 -2.31 8.25
N PHE A 244 7.72 -2.68 7.96
CA PHE A 244 8.12 -2.96 6.58
C PHE A 244 7.41 -4.20 6.02
N VAL A 245 7.27 -5.27 6.81
CA VAL A 245 6.55 -6.48 6.38
C VAL A 245 5.07 -6.18 6.16
N ILE A 246 4.43 -5.41 7.04
CA ILE A 246 3.05 -4.92 6.83
C ILE A 246 2.95 -4.18 5.48
N MET A 247 3.81 -3.20 5.27
CA MET A 247 3.80 -2.41 4.04
C MET A 247 3.95 -3.30 2.79
N LEU A 248 4.84 -4.27 2.84
CA LEU A 248 5.06 -5.18 1.71
C LEU A 248 3.85 -6.09 1.47
N ALA A 249 3.26 -6.64 2.54
CA ALA A 249 2.08 -7.50 2.44
C ALA A 249 0.88 -6.77 1.82
N VAL A 250 0.61 -5.54 2.28
CA VAL A 250 -0.51 -4.73 1.78
C VAL A 250 -0.22 -4.20 0.36
N ALA A 251 0.89 -3.48 0.18
CA ALA A 251 1.17 -2.77 -1.07
C ALA A 251 1.37 -3.71 -2.26
N GLY A 252 1.96 -4.89 -2.04
CA GLY A 252 2.25 -5.84 -3.10
C GLY A 252 1.06 -6.67 -3.53
N ASN A 253 0.11 -6.92 -2.62
CA ASN A 253 -1.05 -7.76 -2.90
C ASN A 253 -2.13 -6.99 -3.66
N GLU A 254 -2.72 -5.98 -3.07
CA GLU A 254 -3.91 -5.32 -3.58
C GLU A 254 -3.68 -4.61 -4.91
N THR A 255 -2.61 -3.84 -5.03
CA THR A 255 -2.31 -3.10 -6.26
C THR A 255 -2.09 -4.02 -7.46
N SER A 256 -1.41 -5.15 -7.26
CA SER A 256 -1.17 -6.13 -8.32
C SER A 256 -2.45 -6.87 -8.69
N ARG A 257 -3.26 -7.30 -7.72
CA ARG A 257 -4.58 -7.92 -7.92
C ARG A 257 -5.47 -7.02 -8.77
N ASN A 258 -5.62 -5.76 -8.35
CA ASN A 258 -6.46 -4.79 -9.04
C ASN A 258 -5.95 -4.49 -10.45
N SER A 259 -4.62 -4.45 -10.66
CA SER A 259 -4.04 -4.26 -11.98
C SER A 259 -4.34 -5.41 -12.94
N ILE A 260 -4.25 -6.66 -12.47
CA ILE A 260 -4.59 -7.85 -13.27
C ILE A 260 -6.09 -7.86 -13.60
N THR A 261 -6.95 -7.59 -12.61
CA THR A 261 -8.40 -7.54 -12.79
C THR A 261 -8.81 -6.47 -13.79
N ASN A 262 -8.32 -5.23 -13.62
CA ASN A 262 -8.61 -4.13 -14.54
C ASN A 262 -8.04 -4.37 -15.93
N GLY A 263 -6.89 -5.02 -16.05
CA GLY A 263 -6.35 -5.48 -17.33
C GLY A 263 -7.31 -6.42 -18.05
N MET A 264 -7.88 -7.40 -17.35
CA MET A 264 -8.86 -8.33 -17.92
C MET A 264 -10.14 -7.63 -18.35
N ILE A 265 -10.64 -6.65 -17.57
CA ILE A 265 -11.83 -5.86 -17.93
C ILE A 265 -11.59 -5.05 -19.21
N ALA A 266 -10.36 -4.63 -19.45
CA ALA A 266 -10.00 -3.83 -20.62
C ALA A 266 -9.89 -4.65 -21.93
N PHE A 267 -9.79 -5.98 -21.86
CA PHE A 267 -9.79 -6.89 -23.02
C PHE A 267 -11.18 -7.32 -23.42
#